data_2fd097e1ddece457ec0dd2f30539e27c
#
_entry.id   2fd097e1ddece457ec0dd2f30539e27c
#
_cell.length_a   1.000
_cell.length_b   1.000
_cell.length_c   1.000
_cell.angle_alpha   90.00
_cell.angle_beta   90.00
_cell.angle_gamma   90.00
#
_symmetry.space_group_name_H-M   'P 1'
#
loop_
_entity.id
_entity.type
_entity.pdbx_description
1 polymer ?
#
loop_
_entity_poly.entity_id
_entity_poly.type
_entity_poly.pdbx_seq_one_letter_code
_entity_poly.pdbx_strand_id
1 'polypeptide(L)'
;MNETPPIRILVLYYSRHGSTAALARQAARGVNGVSGCEAVVRTVPPVSATPEATAEPVPETGPPYARNQDLRDCDGLLLGSPTRFGNMAAALKYFLDGTAAEWLQGSLSGKPAGVFTASGSPHGGQESTLLSMMLPLLHHGMLLMGLPYSEPRLNTTDGGGGPYGAGHLAGADGDREITEDEAHLARVQGRRLAEIALQLANKSGE
;
A
#
# COMPACT_ATOMS: atom_id res chain seq x y z
N MET A 1 -26.87 16.18 13.85
CA MET A 1 -25.62 16.68 13.23
C MET A 1 -25.23 15.61 12.24
N ASN A 2 -25.23 15.89 10.93
CA ASN A 2 -24.72 14.94 9.95
C ASN A 2 -23.19 14.89 10.09
N GLU A 3 -22.68 13.81 10.66
CA GLU A 3 -21.22 13.59 10.65
C GLU A 3 -20.78 13.36 9.20
N THR A 4 -19.81 14.14 8.75
CA THR A 4 -19.19 13.93 7.44
C THR A 4 -18.52 12.54 7.45
N PRO A 5 -18.75 11.69 6.43
CA PRO A 5 -18.13 10.37 6.40
C PRO A 5 -16.59 10.49 6.39
N PRO A 6 -15.88 9.56 7.04
CA PRO A 6 -14.43 9.60 7.09
C PRO A 6 -13.80 9.42 5.71
N ILE A 7 -12.66 10.08 5.50
CA ILE A 7 -11.80 9.85 4.33
C ILE A 7 -11.21 8.44 4.41
N ARG A 8 -11.48 7.62 3.41
CA ARG A 8 -11.15 6.20 3.39
C ARG A 8 -9.87 5.93 2.61
N ILE A 9 -8.82 5.53 3.30
CA ILE A 9 -7.55 5.15 2.68
C ILE A 9 -7.47 3.63 2.57
N LEU A 10 -7.50 3.13 1.35
CA LEU A 10 -7.32 1.71 1.09
C LEU A 10 -5.85 1.32 1.25
N VAL A 11 -5.57 0.42 2.17
CA VAL A 11 -4.26 -0.23 2.34
C VAL A 11 -4.35 -1.62 1.72
N LEU A 12 -4.00 -1.70 0.44
CA LEU A 12 -4.08 -2.93 -0.35
C LEU A 12 -2.69 -3.57 -0.47
N TYR A 13 -2.57 -4.84 -0.08
CA TYR A 13 -1.27 -5.52 -0.13
C TYR A 13 -1.39 -7.01 -0.44
N TYR A 14 -0.24 -7.59 -0.84
CA TYR A 14 0.01 -9.02 -0.79
C TYR A 14 1.17 -9.31 0.16
N SER A 15 1.09 -10.38 0.94
CA SER A 15 2.17 -10.82 1.83
C SER A 15 2.24 -12.34 1.85
N ARG A 16 3.45 -12.91 1.68
CA ARG A 16 3.66 -14.37 1.73
C ARG A 16 4.04 -14.84 3.13
N HIS A 17 4.96 -14.13 3.79
CA HIS A 17 5.56 -14.52 5.07
C HIS A 17 5.33 -13.49 6.19
N GLY A 18 4.37 -12.58 6.02
CA GLY A 18 3.99 -11.60 7.04
C GLY A 18 4.70 -10.25 6.97
N SER A 19 5.87 -10.13 6.32
CA SER A 19 6.68 -8.90 6.27
C SER A 19 5.91 -7.70 5.68
N THR A 20 5.33 -7.86 4.49
CA THR A 20 4.50 -6.78 3.88
C THR A 20 3.26 -6.50 4.72
N ALA A 21 2.67 -7.52 5.37
CA ALA A 21 1.54 -7.33 6.27
C ALA A 21 1.91 -6.52 7.52
N ALA A 22 3.14 -6.67 8.02
CA ALA A 22 3.65 -5.86 9.14
C ALA A 22 3.73 -4.38 8.77
N LEU A 23 4.27 -4.05 7.58
CA LEU A 23 4.29 -2.70 7.05
C LEU A 23 2.87 -2.14 6.84
N ALA A 24 1.97 -2.92 6.24
CA ALA A 24 0.58 -2.53 6.02
C ALA A 24 -0.12 -2.13 7.32
N ARG A 25 0.10 -2.88 8.41
CA ARG A 25 -0.42 -2.53 9.74
C ARG A 25 0.14 -1.20 10.26
N GLN A 26 1.42 -0.92 10.03
CA GLN A 26 2.01 0.36 10.45
C GLN A 26 1.48 1.54 9.61
N ALA A 27 1.38 1.36 8.29
CA ALA A 27 0.78 2.34 7.41
C ALA A 27 -0.67 2.66 7.81
N ALA A 28 -1.48 1.62 8.10
CA ALA A 28 -2.85 1.78 8.59
C ALA A 28 -2.93 2.53 9.93
N ARG A 29 -1.98 2.29 10.85
CA ARG A 29 -1.89 3.07 12.10
C ARG A 29 -1.58 4.54 11.82
N GLY A 30 -0.73 4.82 10.83
CA GLY A 30 -0.46 6.20 10.40
C GLY A 30 -1.72 6.89 9.89
N VAL A 31 -2.48 6.24 9.03
CA VAL A 31 -3.77 6.73 8.51
C VAL A 31 -4.76 7.01 9.65
N ASN A 32 -4.98 6.02 10.52
CA ASN A 32 -5.94 6.13 11.63
C ASN A 32 -5.51 7.15 12.71
N GLY A 33 -4.28 7.64 12.66
CA GLY A 33 -3.79 8.73 13.50
C GLY A 33 -4.24 10.12 13.03
N VAL A 34 -4.84 10.23 11.84
CA VAL A 34 -5.36 11.49 11.28
C VAL A 34 -6.86 11.58 11.56
N SER A 35 -7.28 12.63 12.27
CA SER A 35 -8.70 12.86 12.56
C SER A 35 -9.50 12.99 11.25
N GLY A 36 -10.62 12.32 11.15
CA GLY A 36 -11.47 12.30 9.96
C GLY A 36 -11.02 11.32 8.87
N CYS A 37 -10.00 10.48 9.13
CA CYS A 37 -9.55 9.45 8.20
C CYS A 37 -9.69 8.05 8.80
N GLU A 38 -9.94 7.05 7.95
CA GLU A 38 -9.92 5.63 8.33
C GLU A 38 -9.13 4.79 7.33
N ALA A 39 -8.41 3.78 7.83
CA ALA A 39 -7.72 2.80 7.00
C ALA A 39 -8.63 1.60 6.72
N VAL A 40 -8.84 1.31 5.45
CA VAL A 40 -9.53 0.09 4.98
C VAL A 40 -8.46 -0.89 4.51
N VAL A 41 -8.18 -1.92 5.31
CA VAL A 41 -7.12 -2.87 5.01
C VAL A 41 -7.67 -4.05 4.22
N ARG A 42 -7.03 -4.39 3.09
CA ARG A 42 -7.38 -5.51 2.20
C ARG A 42 -6.13 -6.26 1.74
N THR A 43 -6.30 -7.53 1.47
CA THR A 43 -5.28 -8.36 0.83
C THR A 43 -5.80 -8.97 -0.48
N VAL A 44 -4.93 -9.65 -1.22
CA VAL A 44 -5.32 -10.44 -2.41
C VAL A 44 -4.96 -11.90 -2.21
N PRO A 45 -5.73 -12.84 -2.81
CA PRO A 45 -5.41 -14.26 -2.72
C PRO A 45 -4.11 -14.59 -3.47
N PRO A 46 -3.42 -15.67 -3.10
CA PRO A 46 -2.29 -16.17 -3.88
C PRO A 46 -2.76 -16.63 -5.27
N VAL A 47 -1.88 -16.50 -6.27
CA VAL A 47 -2.11 -17.06 -7.60
C VAL A 47 -1.73 -18.54 -7.58
N SER A 48 -2.63 -19.39 -8.08
CA SER A 48 -2.39 -20.83 -8.25
C SER A 48 -1.56 -21.12 -9.51
N ALA A 49 -0.76 -22.19 -9.47
CA ALA A 49 -0.09 -22.73 -10.64
C ALA A 49 -1.05 -23.57 -11.54
N THR A 50 -2.24 -23.91 -11.02
CA THR A 50 -3.30 -24.58 -11.77
C THR A 50 -4.38 -23.57 -12.19
N PRO A 51 -5.13 -23.80 -13.29
CA PRO A 51 -6.18 -22.88 -13.73
C PRO A 51 -7.41 -22.84 -12.79
N GLU A 52 -7.45 -23.68 -11.76
CA GLU A 52 -8.54 -23.73 -10.79
C GLU A 52 -8.26 -22.80 -9.61
N ALA A 53 -9.30 -22.16 -9.08
CA ALA A 53 -9.21 -21.38 -7.84
C ALA A 53 -8.89 -22.31 -6.66
N THR A 54 -7.78 -22.05 -5.97
CA THR A 54 -7.31 -22.89 -4.85
C THR A 54 -7.39 -22.19 -3.50
N ALA A 55 -7.77 -20.91 -3.46
CA ALA A 55 -8.00 -20.18 -2.24
C ALA A 55 -9.49 -20.15 -1.90
N GLU A 56 -9.80 -20.28 -0.61
CA GLU A 56 -11.16 -20.07 -0.11
C GLU A 56 -11.62 -18.63 -0.40
N PRO A 57 -12.95 -18.40 -0.57
CA PRO A 57 -13.50 -17.06 -0.86
C PRO A 57 -13.20 -16.01 0.21
N VAL A 58 -12.89 -16.46 1.43
CA VAL A 58 -12.53 -15.63 2.59
C VAL A 58 -11.22 -16.16 3.15
N PRO A 59 -10.22 -15.29 3.46
CA PRO A 59 -8.98 -15.76 4.06
C PRO A 59 -9.24 -16.31 5.47
N GLU A 60 -8.57 -17.40 5.84
CA GLU A 60 -8.67 -17.99 7.18
C GLU A 60 -8.20 -17.00 8.27
N THR A 61 -7.21 -16.19 7.94
CA THR A 61 -6.64 -15.19 8.85
C THR A 61 -6.32 -13.91 8.10
N GLY A 62 -6.33 -12.80 8.82
CA GLY A 62 -6.00 -11.48 8.25
C GLY A 62 -7.22 -10.73 7.70
N PRO A 63 -6.99 -9.66 6.94
CA PRO A 63 -8.07 -8.84 6.39
C PRO A 63 -8.78 -9.55 5.23
N PRO A 64 -10.05 -9.16 4.94
CA PRO A 64 -10.78 -9.66 3.79
C PRO A 64 -10.05 -9.43 2.46
N TYR A 65 -10.34 -10.26 1.47
CA TYR A 65 -9.86 -10.02 0.10
C TYR A 65 -10.42 -8.73 -0.47
N ALA A 66 -9.58 -8.04 -1.25
CA ALA A 66 -9.97 -6.83 -1.95
C ALA A 66 -10.99 -7.14 -3.05
N ARG A 67 -11.90 -6.19 -3.26
CA ARG A 67 -12.85 -6.15 -4.37
C ARG A 67 -12.67 -4.84 -5.13
N ASN A 68 -13.06 -4.79 -6.39
CA ASN A 68 -13.03 -3.56 -7.18
C ASN A 68 -13.85 -2.43 -6.52
N GLN A 69 -14.88 -2.78 -5.75
CA GLN A 69 -15.63 -1.80 -4.97
C GLN A 69 -14.76 -1.05 -3.94
N ASP A 70 -13.79 -1.71 -3.31
CA ASP A 70 -12.87 -1.06 -2.36
C ASP A 70 -12.05 0.05 -3.03
N LEU A 71 -11.69 -0.11 -4.33
CA LEU A 71 -11.01 0.92 -5.12
C LEU A 71 -11.93 2.10 -5.45
N ARG A 72 -13.20 1.83 -5.78
CA ARG A 72 -14.18 2.89 -6.05
C ARG A 72 -14.45 3.75 -4.82
N ASP A 73 -14.57 3.09 -3.67
CA ASP A 73 -14.98 3.70 -2.40
C ASP A 73 -13.83 4.37 -1.62
N CYS A 74 -12.57 4.19 -2.04
CA CYS A 74 -11.43 4.81 -1.34
C CYS A 74 -11.21 6.25 -1.81
N ASP A 75 -10.65 7.08 -0.93
CA ASP A 75 -10.20 8.45 -1.21
C ASP A 75 -8.68 8.54 -1.41
N GLY A 76 -7.96 7.44 -1.22
CA GLY A 76 -6.54 7.28 -1.45
C GLY A 76 -6.12 5.83 -1.32
N LEU A 77 -4.94 5.50 -1.84
CA LEU A 77 -4.45 4.12 -1.92
C LEU A 77 -3.01 3.98 -1.42
N LEU A 78 -2.78 3.04 -0.51
CA LEU A 78 -1.45 2.52 -0.17
C LEU A 78 -1.33 1.09 -0.71
N LEU A 79 -0.45 0.90 -1.70
CA LEU A 79 -0.27 -0.37 -2.40
C LEU A 79 1.02 -1.06 -1.93
N GLY A 80 0.91 -2.31 -1.46
CA GLY A 80 2.04 -3.04 -0.88
C GLY A 80 2.27 -4.42 -1.48
N SER A 81 3.53 -4.75 -1.74
CA SER A 81 3.95 -6.05 -2.24
C SER A 81 5.33 -6.43 -1.72
N PRO A 82 5.61 -7.72 -1.47
CA PRO A 82 6.99 -8.17 -1.40
C PRO A 82 7.63 -8.04 -2.77
N THR A 83 8.96 -7.82 -2.81
CA THR A 83 9.69 -7.84 -4.08
C THR A 83 9.70 -9.24 -4.70
N ARG A 84 9.53 -9.31 -6.00
CA ARG A 84 9.73 -10.50 -6.83
C ARG A 84 10.50 -10.08 -8.08
N PHE A 85 11.82 -10.36 -8.08
CA PHE A 85 12.72 -9.97 -9.17
C PHE A 85 12.64 -8.46 -9.51
N GLY A 86 12.59 -7.61 -8.47
CA GLY A 86 12.49 -6.16 -8.63
C GLY A 86 11.10 -5.65 -9.05
N ASN A 87 10.06 -6.48 -8.94
CA ASN A 87 8.68 -6.14 -9.28
C ASN A 87 7.72 -6.62 -8.20
N MET A 88 6.44 -6.26 -8.29
CA MET A 88 5.40 -6.75 -7.39
C MET A 88 5.14 -8.24 -7.59
N ALA A 89 4.59 -8.89 -6.57
CA ALA A 89 4.13 -10.28 -6.65
C ALA A 89 2.99 -10.44 -7.65
N ALA A 90 2.98 -11.57 -8.38
CA ALA A 90 1.97 -11.89 -9.39
C ALA A 90 0.53 -11.79 -8.86
N ALA A 91 0.29 -12.15 -7.60
CA ALA A 91 -1.05 -12.05 -6.99
C ALA A 91 -1.57 -10.61 -6.95
N LEU A 92 -0.72 -9.62 -6.63
CA LEU A 92 -1.12 -8.22 -6.63
C LEU A 92 -1.30 -7.70 -8.06
N LYS A 93 -0.39 -8.08 -8.98
CA LYS A 93 -0.51 -7.70 -10.39
C LYS A 93 -1.78 -8.28 -11.02
N TYR A 94 -2.12 -9.54 -10.71
CA TYR A 94 -3.34 -10.18 -11.18
C TYR A 94 -4.61 -9.41 -10.74
N PHE A 95 -4.65 -8.95 -9.49
CA PHE A 95 -5.74 -8.10 -9.02
C PHE A 95 -5.81 -6.79 -9.84
N LEU A 96 -4.68 -6.11 -10.02
CA LEU A 96 -4.62 -4.86 -10.79
C LEU A 96 -5.03 -5.06 -12.27
N ASP A 97 -4.66 -6.18 -12.88
CA ASP A 97 -5.06 -6.50 -14.26
C ASP A 97 -6.58 -6.66 -14.41
N GLY A 98 -7.28 -7.00 -13.31
CA GLY A 98 -8.74 -7.07 -13.26
C GLY A 98 -9.45 -5.71 -13.09
N THR A 99 -8.73 -4.58 -13.05
CA THR A 99 -9.32 -3.25 -12.75
C THR A 99 -9.58 -2.38 -13.99
N ALA A 100 -9.67 -2.97 -15.18
CA ALA A 100 -9.87 -2.23 -16.43
C ALA A 100 -11.16 -1.37 -16.43
N ALA A 101 -12.24 -1.82 -15.79
CA ALA A 101 -13.48 -1.07 -15.69
C ALA A 101 -13.31 0.19 -14.82
N GLU A 102 -12.61 0.09 -13.69
CA GLU A 102 -12.29 1.20 -12.80
C GLU A 102 -11.39 2.24 -13.49
N TRP A 103 -10.43 1.76 -14.29
CA TRP A 103 -9.57 2.62 -15.10
C TRP A 103 -10.36 3.41 -16.14
N LEU A 104 -11.22 2.75 -16.92
CA LEU A 104 -12.08 3.40 -17.93
C LEU A 104 -13.03 4.43 -17.34
N GLN A 105 -13.51 4.19 -16.12
CA GLN A 105 -14.41 5.09 -15.38
C GLN A 105 -13.66 6.23 -14.68
N GLY A 106 -12.32 6.20 -14.63
CA GLY A 106 -11.52 7.18 -13.91
C GLY A 106 -11.71 7.13 -12.39
N SER A 107 -12.11 5.98 -11.82
CA SER A 107 -12.49 5.84 -10.40
C SER A 107 -11.39 6.25 -9.41
N LEU A 108 -10.13 6.18 -9.81
CA LEU A 108 -8.96 6.54 -8.98
C LEU A 108 -8.31 7.86 -9.41
N SER A 109 -8.79 8.51 -10.47
CA SER A 109 -8.19 9.72 -11.01
C SER A 109 -8.16 10.86 -9.98
N GLY A 110 -6.98 11.47 -9.79
CA GLY A 110 -6.77 12.57 -8.85
C GLY A 110 -6.68 12.17 -7.38
N LYS A 111 -6.89 10.90 -7.03
CA LYS A 111 -6.72 10.40 -5.65
C LYS A 111 -5.23 10.18 -5.32
N PRO A 112 -4.76 10.48 -4.10
CA PRO A 112 -3.37 10.27 -3.72
C PRO A 112 -3.05 8.79 -3.55
N ALA A 113 -1.82 8.40 -3.93
CA ALA A 113 -1.33 7.04 -3.80
C ALA A 113 0.12 6.98 -3.30
N GLY A 114 0.43 5.97 -2.51
CA GLY A 114 1.77 5.60 -2.08
C GLY A 114 2.00 4.10 -2.22
N VAL A 115 3.28 3.71 -2.23
CA VAL A 115 3.68 2.31 -2.38
C VAL A 115 4.62 1.89 -1.25
N PHE A 116 4.61 0.59 -0.86
CA PHE A 116 5.52 0.04 0.14
C PHE A 116 5.91 -1.41 -0.19
N THR A 117 7.09 -1.85 0.25
CA THR A 117 7.63 -3.16 -0.13
C THR A 117 8.40 -3.84 1.00
N ALA A 118 8.67 -5.13 0.84
CA ALA A 118 9.61 -5.88 1.66
C ALA A 118 10.54 -6.70 0.77
N SER A 119 11.82 -6.82 1.17
CA SER A 119 12.86 -7.59 0.47
C SER A 119 13.67 -8.44 1.43
N GLY A 120 14.32 -9.49 0.92
CA GLY A 120 15.23 -10.34 1.71
C GLY A 120 16.60 -9.71 1.95
N SER A 121 17.02 -8.70 1.16
CA SER A 121 18.32 -8.06 1.28
C SER A 121 18.23 -6.56 0.99
N PRO A 122 19.20 -5.74 1.48
CA PRO A 122 19.18 -4.28 1.32
C PRO A 122 19.08 -3.83 -0.15
N HIS A 123 19.84 -4.51 -1.03
CA HIS A 123 19.85 -4.24 -2.47
C HIS A 123 19.04 -5.27 -3.27
N GLY A 124 18.04 -5.90 -2.64
CA GLY A 124 17.19 -6.94 -3.23
C GLY A 124 16.07 -6.43 -4.12
N GLY A 125 16.11 -5.15 -4.55
CA GLY A 125 15.15 -4.56 -5.47
C GLY A 125 13.99 -3.82 -4.81
N GLN A 126 14.20 -3.21 -3.64
CA GLN A 126 13.16 -2.39 -2.99
C GLN A 126 12.75 -1.23 -3.91
N GLU A 127 13.71 -0.41 -4.37
CA GLU A 127 13.45 0.77 -5.19
C GLU A 127 12.78 0.40 -6.52
N SER A 128 13.30 -0.62 -7.22
CA SER A 128 12.73 -1.06 -8.50
C SER A 128 11.29 -1.59 -8.33
N THR A 129 11.01 -2.31 -7.25
CA THR A 129 9.66 -2.78 -6.93
C THR A 129 8.72 -1.61 -6.67
N LEU A 130 9.13 -0.63 -5.84
CA LEU A 130 8.34 0.56 -5.55
C LEU A 130 8.05 1.34 -6.84
N LEU A 131 9.08 1.64 -7.65
CA LEU A 131 8.94 2.36 -8.91
C LEU A 131 8.04 1.60 -9.91
N SER A 132 8.17 0.28 -10.01
CA SER A 132 7.32 -0.52 -10.90
C SER A 132 5.85 -0.53 -10.45
N MET A 133 5.58 -0.52 -9.15
CA MET A 133 4.21 -0.40 -8.62
C MET A 133 3.58 0.97 -8.88
N MET A 134 4.37 2.02 -9.01
CA MET A 134 3.86 3.36 -9.34
C MET A 134 3.30 3.44 -10.76
N LEU A 135 3.82 2.65 -11.71
CA LEU A 135 3.38 2.71 -13.10
C LEU A 135 1.88 2.45 -13.29
N PRO A 136 1.29 1.34 -12.79
CA PRO A 136 -0.15 1.13 -12.91
C PRO A 136 -0.98 2.20 -12.17
N LEU A 137 -0.48 2.78 -11.08
CA LEU A 137 -1.17 3.86 -10.37
C LEU A 137 -1.19 5.16 -11.20
N LEU A 138 -0.10 5.47 -11.92
CA LEU A 138 -0.08 6.56 -12.90
C LEU A 138 -1.09 6.33 -14.04
N HIS A 139 -1.19 5.09 -14.54
CA HIS A 139 -2.21 4.74 -15.55
C HIS A 139 -3.64 4.94 -15.04
N HIS A 140 -3.88 4.73 -13.75
CA HIS A 140 -5.15 5.04 -13.10
C HIS A 140 -5.35 6.55 -12.82
N GLY A 141 -4.38 7.42 -13.17
CA GLY A 141 -4.45 8.86 -12.97
C GLY A 141 -4.26 9.32 -11.52
N MET A 142 -3.62 8.50 -10.68
CA MET A 142 -3.40 8.82 -9.26
C MET A 142 -2.23 9.80 -9.05
N LEU A 143 -2.26 10.52 -7.93
CA LEU A 143 -1.21 11.43 -7.48
C LEU A 143 -0.21 10.68 -6.60
N LEU A 144 0.97 10.39 -7.13
CA LEU A 144 1.98 9.61 -6.41
C LEU A 144 2.66 10.41 -5.31
N MET A 145 2.85 9.78 -4.15
CA MET A 145 3.52 10.35 -2.99
C MET A 145 4.52 9.37 -2.40
N GLY A 146 5.71 9.90 -2.09
CA GLY A 146 6.73 9.20 -1.33
C GLY A 146 6.95 9.81 0.07
N LEU A 147 8.11 9.52 0.65
CA LEU A 147 8.59 10.05 1.91
C LEU A 147 9.60 11.18 1.65
N PRO A 148 9.44 12.37 2.25
CA PRO A 148 10.37 13.48 2.04
C PRO A 148 11.61 13.32 2.93
N TYR A 149 12.77 13.77 2.47
CA TYR A 149 14.01 13.80 3.28
C TYR A 149 13.97 14.76 4.47
N SER A 150 12.90 15.53 4.65
CA SER A 150 12.62 16.22 5.91
C SER A 150 12.24 15.26 7.05
N GLU A 151 11.96 13.97 6.75
CA GLU A 151 11.87 12.90 7.74
C GLU A 151 13.28 12.41 8.10
N PRO A 152 13.78 12.71 9.31
CA PRO A 152 15.19 12.45 9.66
C PRO A 152 15.57 10.97 9.58
N ARG A 153 14.63 10.05 9.88
CA ARG A 153 14.89 8.61 9.89
C ARG A 153 15.21 8.05 8.50
N LEU A 154 14.85 8.74 7.40
CA LEU A 154 15.30 8.37 6.05
C LEU A 154 16.83 8.48 5.87
N ASN A 155 17.49 9.35 6.64
CA ASN A 155 18.93 9.54 6.56
C ASN A 155 19.72 8.60 7.48
N THR A 156 19.06 7.95 8.45
CA THR A 156 19.71 7.16 9.49
C THR A 156 19.33 5.69 9.49
N THR A 157 18.25 5.30 8.80
CA THR A 157 17.83 3.89 8.74
C THR A 157 18.89 3.02 8.07
N ASP A 158 19.20 1.89 8.69
CA ASP A 158 20.00 0.79 8.14
C ASP A 158 19.14 -0.39 7.68
N GLY A 159 17.83 -0.25 7.77
CA GLY A 159 16.82 -1.20 7.31
C GLY A 159 16.25 -0.86 5.94
N GLY A 160 14.95 -1.11 5.79
CA GLY A 160 14.19 -0.74 4.59
C GLY A 160 13.64 0.67 4.64
N GLY A 161 13.20 1.17 3.47
CA GLY A 161 12.59 2.48 3.31
C GLY A 161 13.47 3.49 2.58
N GLY A 162 12.81 4.37 1.83
CA GLY A 162 13.46 5.39 1.01
C GLY A 162 12.46 6.44 0.54
N PRO A 163 12.91 7.41 -0.30
CA PRO A 163 12.02 8.48 -0.76
C PRO A 163 10.84 7.98 -1.60
N TYR A 164 10.95 6.79 -2.17
CA TYR A 164 9.90 6.18 -3.00
C TYR A 164 8.77 5.53 -2.18
N GLY A 165 9.03 5.17 -0.91
CA GLY A 165 8.06 4.57 -0.01
C GLY A 165 8.70 3.80 1.14
N ALA A 166 7.87 3.35 2.07
CA ALA A 166 8.31 2.53 3.19
C ALA A 166 8.78 1.14 2.71
N GLY A 167 9.78 0.61 3.40
CA GLY A 167 10.35 -0.70 3.11
C GLY A 167 10.62 -1.50 4.36
N HIS A 168 10.76 -2.82 4.20
CA HIS A 168 11.21 -3.72 5.26
C HIS A 168 12.27 -4.69 4.74
N LEU A 169 13.38 -4.80 5.47
CA LEU A 169 14.43 -5.76 5.23
C LEU A 169 14.14 -7.03 6.02
N ALA A 170 13.44 -7.97 5.37
CA ALA A 170 12.93 -9.20 6.01
C ALA A 170 13.99 -10.27 6.28
N GLY A 171 15.22 -10.14 5.74
CA GLY A 171 16.25 -11.16 5.81
C GLY A 171 16.05 -12.28 4.76
N ALA A 172 17.06 -13.14 4.62
CA ALA A 172 17.07 -14.22 3.63
C ALA A 172 15.94 -15.24 3.87
N ASP A 173 15.65 -15.53 5.14
CA ASP A 173 14.62 -16.48 5.56
C ASP A 173 13.23 -15.82 5.71
N GLY A 174 13.17 -14.50 5.62
CA GLY A 174 11.92 -13.73 5.71
C GLY A 174 11.34 -13.63 7.12
N ASP A 175 12.16 -13.83 8.14
CA ASP A 175 11.80 -13.93 9.56
C ASP A 175 12.26 -12.74 10.41
N ARG A 176 13.03 -11.82 9.82
CA ARG A 176 13.45 -10.60 10.52
C ARG A 176 12.23 -9.75 10.87
N GLU A 177 12.12 -9.38 12.13
CA GLU A 177 11.07 -8.48 12.58
C GLU A 177 11.25 -7.06 12.02
N ILE A 178 10.13 -6.35 11.85
CA ILE A 178 10.14 -4.95 11.42
C ILE A 178 10.83 -4.08 12.50
N THR A 179 11.80 -3.28 12.09
CA THR A 179 12.50 -2.36 12.99
C THR A 179 11.62 -1.16 13.36
N GLU A 180 11.98 -0.44 14.43
CA GLU A 180 11.25 0.77 14.82
C GLU A 180 11.34 1.87 13.75
N ASP A 181 12.47 1.99 13.02
CA ASP A 181 12.62 2.96 11.94
C ASP A 181 11.72 2.61 10.74
N GLU A 182 11.71 1.36 10.33
CA GLU A 182 10.83 0.87 9.25
C GLU A 182 9.34 1.07 9.61
N ALA A 183 8.96 0.73 10.85
CA ALA A 183 7.61 0.92 11.35
C ALA A 183 7.23 2.42 11.42
N HIS A 184 8.15 3.27 11.85
CA HIS A 184 7.96 4.73 11.88
C HIS A 184 7.77 5.28 10.46
N LEU A 185 8.62 4.94 9.51
CA LEU A 185 8.53 5.39 8.12
C LEU A 185 7.20 4.97 7.48
N ALA A 186 6.73 3.74 7.75
CA ALA A 186 5.42 3.28 7.29
C ALA A 186 4.26 4.09 7.90
N ARG A 187 4.34 4.42 9.20
CA ARG A 187 3.35 5.28 9.86
C ARG A 187 3.36 6.71 9.29
N VAL A 188 4.54 7.28 9.04
CA VAL A 188 4.68 8.61 8.41
C VAL A 188 4.07 8.63 7.03
N GLN A 189 4.32 7.59 6.20
CA GLN A 189 3.74 7.48 4.87
C GLN A 189 2.21 7.42 4.92
N GLY A 190 1.65 6.60 5.81
CA GLY A 190 0.20 6.50 5.99
C GLY A 190 -0.44 7.81 6.43
N ARG A 191 0.13 8.47 7.43
CA ARG A 191 -0.33 9.77 7.91
C ARG A 191 -0.29 10.82 6.80
N ARG A 192 0.84 10.97 6.12
CA ARG A 192 1.02 11.94 5.04
C ARG A 192 -0.01 11.77 3.93
N LEU A 193 -0.29 10.53 3.53
CA LEU A 193 -1.28 10.25 2.48
C LEU A 193 -2.69 10.62 2.95
N ALA A 194 -3.04 10.30 4.19
CA ALA A 194 -4.34 10.63 4.78
C ALA A 194 -4.55 12.16 4.86
N GLU A 195 -3.53 12.90 5.29
CA GLU A 195 -3.57 14.38 5.36
C GLU A 195 -3.82 15.01 3.98
N ILE A 196 -3.16 14.51 2.93
CA ILE A 196 -3.36 15.00 1.57
C ILE A 196 -4.75 14.62 1.03
N ALA A 197 -5.21 13.39 1.27
CA ALA A 197 -6.57 12.98 0.88
C ALA A 197 -7.64 13.88 1.54
N LEU A 198 -7.48 14.18 2.83
CA LEU A 198 -8.36 15.08 3.56
C LEU A 198 -8.35 16.50 2.98
N GLN A 199 -7.18 17.04 2.65
CA GLN A 199 -7.07 18.38 2.02
C GLN A 199 -7.72 18.43 0.64
N LEU A 200 -7.59 17.37 -0.17
CA LEU A 200 -8.21 17.30 -1.50
C LEU A 200 -9.73 17.22 -1.38
N ALA A 201 -10.26 16.42 -0.45
CA ALA A 201 -11.70 16.32 -0.22
C ALA A 201 -12.32 17.66 0.21
N ASN A 202 -11.65 18.41 1.10
CA ASN A 202 -12.13 19.71 1.58
C ASN A 202 -12.18 20.78 0.48
N LYS A 203 -11.28 20.73 -0.52
CA LYS A 203 -11.27 21.67 -1.67
C LYS A 203 -12.30 21.34 -2.74
N SER A 204 -12.80 20.11 -2.79
CA SER A 204 -13.82 19.69 -3.75
C SER A 204 -15.24 20.07 -3.31
N GLY A 205 -15.42 20.57 -2.08
CA GLY A 205 -16.67 21.03 -1.49
C GLY A 205 -16.90 22.54 -1.55
N GLU A 206 -15.90 23.30 -2.08
CA GLU A 206 -16.02 24.74 -2.39
C GLU A 206 -16.36 24.94 -3.88
#